data_34e3249f1c2d4b71b4c693c53ff3ba07
#
_entry.id   34e3249f1c2d4b71b4c693c53ff3ba07
#
_cell.length_a   1.000
_cell.length_b   1.000
_cell.length_c   1.000
_cell.angle_alpha   90.00
_cell.angle_beta   90.00
_cell.angle_gamma   90.00
#
_symmetry.space_group_name_H-M   'P 1'
#
loop_
_entity.id
_entity.type
_entity.pdbx_description
1 polymer ?
#
loop_
_entity_poly.entity_id
_entity_poly.type
_entity_poly.pdbx_seq_one_letter_code
_entity_poly.pdbx_strand_id
1 'polypeptide(L)'
;MLVTKEQFKTGGDSRPRNEVIMKMFRLLGASERQGFGGPLIFKSAMENQFRSPEIETDIEHTELKVWNIDLADSYPNLSEIEKNILRILMKAPTPLSVKSVVELADETDYQVRKAIASLVELELLAKIGNGPSTKYTVATGTSELLTKLQLMLDSFRKVLSER
;
A
#
# COMPACT_ATOMS: atom_id res chain seq x y z
N MET A 1 4.73 -23.49 -0.64
CA MET A 1 5.34 -22.35 -1.35
C MET A 1 6.85 -22.41 -1.24
N LEU A 2 7.60 -22.15 -2.33
CA LEU A 2 9.07 -22.16 -2.33
C LEU A 2 9.69 -20.85 -1.80
N VAL A 3 8.88 -19.80 -1.74
CA VAL A 3 9.22 -18.45 -1.28
C VAL A 3 8.18 -18.03 -0.26
N THR A 4 8.56 -17.43 0.87
CA THR A 4 7.59 -16.97 1.88
C THR A 4 6.74 -15.80 1.36
N LYS A 5 5.61 -15.51 2.03
CA LYS A 5 4.78 -14.36 1.68
C LYS A 5 5.57 -13.04 1.79
N GLU A 6 6.42 -12.90 2.82
CA GLU A 6 7.30 -11.75 2.98
C GLU A 6 8.30 -11.63 1.84
N GLN A 7 9.00 -12.72 1.50
CA GLN A 7 9.94 -12.73 0.36
C GLN A 7 9.26 -12.40 -0.96
N PHE A 8 8.00 -12.85 -1.16
CA PHE A 8 7.24 -12.47 -2.35
C PHE A 8 6.94 -10.97 -2.39
N LYS A 9 6.62 -10.35 -1.24
CA LYS A 9 6.33 -8.92 -1.15
C LYS A 9 7.58 -8.04 -1.26
N THR A 10 8.69 -8.46 -0.65
CA THR A 10 9.93 -7.67 -0.61
C THR A 10 10.87 -7.95 -1.78
N GLY A 11 10.72 -9.10 -2.44
CA GLY A 11 11.56 -9.49 -3.56
C GLY A 11 12.93 -10.05 -3.16
N GLY A 12 13.77 -10.27 -4.15
CA GLY A 12 15.16 -10.71 -3.96
C GLY A 12 15.38 -12.22 -4.09
N ASP A 13 14.36 -13.03 -3.85
CA ASP A 13 14.45 -14.50 -4.00
C ASP A 13 13.62 -14.97 -5.20
N SER A 14 14.22 -15.76 -6.06
CA SER A 14 13.55 -16.41 -7.19
C SER A 14 13.88 -17.90 -7.18
N ARG A 15 12.89 -18.73 -6.84
CA ARG A 15 13.02 -20.19 -6.77
C ARG A 15 12.04 -20.86 -7.73
N PRO A 16 12.41 -21.06 -8.99
CA PRO A 16 11.54 -21.72 -9.95
C PRO A 16 11.35 -23.20 -9.60
N ARG A 17 10.14 -23.71 -9.76
CA ARG A 17 9.87 -25.15 -9.61
C ARG A 17 10.50 -25.96 -10.71
N ASN A 18 10.66 -25.40 -11.91
CA ASN A 18 11.25 -26.04 -13.07
C ASN A 18 12.26 -25.11 -13.73
N GLU A 19 13.54 -25.41 -13.55
CA GLU A 19 14.66 -24.61 -14.07
C GLU A 19 14.70 -24.62 -15.61
N VAL A 20 14.31 -25.74 -16.25
CA VAL A 20 14.34 -25.87 -17.71
C VAL A 20 13.28 -24.96 -18.34
N ILE A 21 12.04 -25.03 -17.86
CA ILE A 21 10.96 -24.15 -18.32
C ILE A 21 11.34 -22.69 -18.08
N MET A 22 11.89 -22.35 -16.92
CA MET A 22 12.33 -20.99 -16.63
C MET A 22 13.40 -20.50 -17.59
N LYS A 23 14.37 -21.35 -17.96
CA LYS A 23 15.38 -21.02 -18.99
C LYS A 23 14.73 -20.72 -20.34
N MET A 24 13.74 -21.52 -20.76
CA MET A 24 13.02 -21.28 -22.02
C MET A 24 12.31 -19.94 -22.02
N PHE A 25 11.58 -19.59 -20.93
CA PHE A 25 10.93 -18.30 -20.81
C PHE A 25 11.92 -17.12 -20.81
N ARG A 26 13.10 -17.29 -20.23
CA ARG A 26 14.15 -16.26 -20.30
C ARG A 26 14.66 -16.04 -21.71
N LEU A 27 14.89 -17.12 -22.47
CA LEU A 27 15.33 -17.01 -23.87
C LEU A 27 14.30 -16.30 -24.75
N LEU A 28 13.01 -16.44 -24.40
CA LEU A 28 11.91 -15.75 -25.07
C LEU A 28 11.70 -14.31 -24.57
N GLY A 29 12.50 -13.84 -23.60
CA GLY A 29 12.31 -12.53 -22.99
C GLY A 29 11.05 -12.40 -22.10
N ALA A 30 10.40 -13.53 -21.77
CA ALA A 30 9.15 -13.57 -21.01
C ALA A 30 9.38 -13.70 -19.49
N SER A 31 10.62 -13.80 -19.03
CA SER A 31 10.97 -13.92 -17.60
C SER A 31 12.38 -13.41 -17.33
N GLU A 32 12.55 -12.62 -16.26
CA GLU A 32 13.86 -12.07 -15.85
C GLU A 32 14.49 -12.82 -14.68
N ARG A 33 13.74 -13.67 -13.95
CA ARG A 33 14.21 -14.42 -12.76
C ARG A 33 14.85 -13.55 -11.66
N GLN A 34 14.41 -12.30 -11.51
CA GLN A 34 14.99 -11.38 -10.53
C GLN A 34 14.18 -11.27 -9.23
N GLY A 35 13.04 -11.99 -9.12
CA GLY A 35 12.17 -11.95 -7.93
C GLY A 35 11.44 -10.61 -7.70
N PHE A 36 11.39 -9.72 -8.70
CA PHE A 36 10.77 -8.39 -8.56
C PHE A 36 9.28 -8.34 -8.91
N GLY A 37 8.69 -9.39 -9.47
CA GLY A 37 7.28 -9.40 -9.84
C GLY A 37 6.34 -9.17 -8.66
N GLY A 38 6.60 -9.80 -7.51
CA GLY A 38 5.83 -9.59 -6.28
C GLY A 38 5.88 -8.13 -5.81
N PRO A 39 7.05 -7.55 -5.52
CA PRO A 39 7.17 -6.14 -5.14
C PRO A 39 6.49 -5.18 -6.11
N LEU A 40 6.60 -5.41 -7.43
CA LEU A 40 5.96 -4.57 -8.44
C LEU A 40 4.43 -4.56 -8.34
N ILE A 41 3.81 -5.71 -8.05
CA ILE A 41 2.35 -5.81 -7.86
C ILE A 41 1.91 -4.95 -6.66
N PHE A 42 2.58 -5.08 -5.51
CA PHE A 42 2.26 -4.30 -4.31
C PHE A 42 2.56 -2.80 -4.51
N LYS A 43 3.69 -2.48 -5.13
CA LYS A 43 4.07 -1.11 -5.48
C LYS A 43 3.04 -0.46 -6.40
N SER A 44 2.65 -1.15 -7.47
CA SER A 44 1.64 -0.65 -8.42
C SER A 44 0.30 -0.39 -7.74
N ALA A 45 -0.17 -1.29 -6.88
CA ALA A 45 -1.40 -1.08 -6.14
C ALA A 45 -1.32 0.17 -5.25
N MET A 46 -0.20 0.37 -4.56
CA MET A 46 -0.01 1.52 -3.68
C MET A 46 0.10 2.84 -4.47
N GLU A 47 0.87 2.88 -5.56
CA GLU A 47 1.03 4.08 -6.40
C GLU A 47 -0.29 4.52 -7.03
N ASN A 48 -1.15 3.57 -7.39
CA ASN A 48 -2.48 3.82 -7.93
C ASN A 48 -3.57 3.95 -6.85
N GLN A 49 -3.20 3.88 -5.56
CA GLN A 49 -4.13 3.95 -4.43
C GLN A 49 -5.21 2.85 -4.46
N PHE A 50 -4.89 1.72 -5.07
CA PHE A 50 -5.77 0.56 -5.07
C PHE A 50 -5.73 -0.15 -3.70
N ARG A 51 -6.76 -0.93 -3.43
CA ARG A 51 -6.74 -1.86 -2.29
C ARG A 51 -5.53 -2.78 -2.40
N SER A 52 -4.83 -2.97 -1.29
CA SER A 52 -3.62 -3.80 -1.24
C SER A 52 -3.90 -5.23 -1.69
N PRO A 53 -3.04 -5.83 -2.53
CA PRO A 53 -3.17 -7.22 -2.92
C PRO A 53 -3.10 -8.18 -1.73
N GLU A 54 -3.93 -9.20 -1.74
CA GLU A 54 -3.93 -10.27 -0.75
C GLU A 54 -3.35 -11.53 -1.36
N ILE A 55 -2.51 -12.24 -0.58
CA ILE A 55 -1.92 -13.51 -0.99
C ILE A 55 -2.28 -14.59 0.03
N GLU A 56 -2.93 -15.63 -0.45
CA GLU A 56 -3.21 -16.85 0.28
C GLU A 56 -2.44 -18.00 -0.36
N THR A 57 -1.80 -18.83 0.46
CA THR A 57 -1.01 -19.95 -0.04
C THR A 57 -1.07 -21.12 0.92
N ASP A 58 -1.21 -22.31 0.37
CA ASP A 58 -1.09 -23.60 1.03
C ASP A 58 -0.08 -24.48 0.31
N ILE A 59 -0.11 -25.80 0.57
CA ILE A 59 0.82 -26.77 -0.03
C ILE A 59 0.52 -26.99 -1.53
N GLU A 60 -0.73 -26.87 -1.94
CA GLU A 60 -1.19 -27.23 -3.27
C GLU A 60 -1.28 -26.05 -4.22
N HIS A 61 -1.74 -24.89 -3.73
CA HIS A 61 -2.00 -23.71 -4.56
C HIS A 61 -1.58 -22.39 -3.91
N THR A 62 -1.54 -21.36 -4.71
CA THR A 62 -1.34 -19.97 -4.28
C THR A 62 -2.37 -19.10 -4.99
N GLU A 63 -3.15 -18.37 -4.22
CA GLU A 63 -4.11 -17.40 -4.71
C GLU A 63 -3.58 -15.99 -4.46
N LEU A 64 -3.58 -15.16 -5.50
CA LEU A 64 -3.27 -13.75 -5.43
C LEU A 64 -4.50 -12.95 -5.84
N LYS A 65 -5.11 -12.23 -4.90
CA LYS A 65 -6.23 -11.32 -5.14
C LYS A 65 -5.70 -9.93 -5.39
N VAL A 66 -6.04 -9.35 -6.54
CA VAL A 66 -5.70 -7.98 -6.90
C VAL A 66 -6.96 -7.20 -7.23
N TRP A 67 -6.99 -5.93 -6.85
CA TRP A 67 -8.12 -5.03 -7.12
C TRP A 67 -7.64 -3.85 -7.98
N ASN A 68 -8.46 -3.41 -8.90
CA ASN A 68 -8.26 -2.21 -9.70
C ASN A 68 -9.22 -1.08 -9.28
N ILE A 69 -9.64 -1.10 -8.02
CA ILE A 69 -10.52 -0.09 -7.45
C ILE A 69 -9.77 0.71 -6.38
N ASP A 70 -10.08 1.98 -6.27
CA ASP A 70 -9.58 2.86 -5.21
C ASP A 70 -9.91 2.28 -3.82
N LEU A 71 -8.99 2.38 -2.87
CA LEU A 71 -9.18 1.84 -1.53
C LEU A 71 -10.43 2.40 -0.88
N ALA A 72 -10.70 3.69 -1.03
CA ALA A 72 -11.88 4.33 -0.44
C ALA A 72 -13.18 3.76 -1.03
N ASP A 73 -13.20 3.45 -2.34
CA ASP A 73 -14.36 2.86 -3.02
C ASP A 73 -14.53 1.37 -2.71
N SER A 74 -13.50 0.71 -2.21
CA SER A 74 -13.61 -0.68 -1.74
C SER A 74 -14.46 -0.84 -0.47
N TYR A 75 -14.82 0.27 0.18
CA TYR A 75 -15.68 0.34 1.37
C TYR A 75 -17.03 1.00 1.02
N PRO A 76 -18.05 0.24 0.60
CA PRO A 76 -19.33 0.80 0.13
C PRO A 76 -20.12 1.52 1.22
N ASN A 77 -19.85 1.23 2.50
CA ASN A 77 -20.55 1.80 3.64
C ASN A 77 -19.99 3.16 4.09
N LEU A 78 -18.85 3.60 3.53
CA LEU A 78 -18.29 4.90 3.85
C LEU A 78 -19.09 6.02 3.15
N SER A 79 -19.33 7.12 3.88
CA SER A 79 -19.85 8.36 3.31
C SER A 79 -18.84 8.99 2.35
N GLU A 80 -19.28 9.88 1.46
CA GLU A 80 -18.39 10.57 0.54
C GLU A 80 -17.33 11.42 1.25
N ILE A 81 -17.66 12.00 2.41
CA ILE A 81 -16.71 12.75 3.25
C ILE A 81 -15.62 11.79 3.78
N GLU A 82 -15.99 10.63 4.29
CA GLU A 82 -15.04 9.62 4.77
C GLU A 82 -14.12 9.11 3.66
N LYS A 83 -14.68 8.83 2.47
CA LYS A 83 -13.91 8.46 1.30
C LYS A 83 -12.94 9.55 0.87
N ASN A 84 -13.39 10.81 0.84
CA ASN A 84 -12.53 11.95 0.50
C ASN A 84 -11.37 12.10 1.48
N ILE A 85 -11.65 12.03 2.79
CA ILE A 85 -10.61 12.10 3.82
C ILE A 85 -9.62 10.94 3.70
N LEU A 86 -10.10 9.73 3.44
CA LEU A 86 -9.24 8.55 3.23
C LEU A 86 -8.31 8.76 2.03
N ARG A 87 -8.82 9.29 0.89
CA ARG A 87 -8.01 9.61 -0.29
C ARG A 87 -6.96 10.70 -0.01
N ILE A 88 -7.32 11.75 0.75
CA ILE A 88 -6.38 12.80 1.15
C ILE A 88 -5.23 12.21 1.96
N LEU A 89 -5.54 11.39 2.96
CA LEU A 89 -4.54 10.78 3.83
C LEU A 89 -3.68 9.72 3.11
N MET A 90 -4.23 9.04 2.11
CA MET A 90 -3.45 8.12 1.25
C MET A 90 -2.41 8.87 0.40
N LYS A 91 -2.76 10.04 -0.12
CA LYS A 91 -1.86 10.87 -0.94
C LYS A 91 -0.81 11.60 -0.11
N ALA A 92 -1.08 11.80 1.17
CA ALA A 92 -0.18 12.54 2.04
C ALA A 92 1.13 11.78 2.30
N PRO A 93 2.29 12.38 2.05
CA PRO A 93 3.59 11.74 2.30
C PRO A 93 3.88 11.59 3.80
N THR A 94 3.24 12.39 4.64
CA THR A 94 3.39 12.40 6.10
C THR A 94 2.06 12.44 6.80
N PRO A 95 1.95 11.97 8.06
CA PRO A 95 0.72 12.05 8.84
C PRO A 95 0.21 13.48 8.97
N LEU A 96 -1.08 13.71 8.74
CA LEU A 96 -1.73 15.01 8.77
C LEU A 96 -2.44 15.30 10.11
N SER A 97 -2.45 16.56 10.52
CA SER A 97 -3.30 17.05 11.61
C SER A 97 -4.76 17.22 11.14
N VAL A 98 -5.72 17.25 12.08
CA VAL A 98 -7.12 17.57 11.73
C VAL A 98 -7.21 18.88 10.96
N LYS A 99 -6.49 19.92 11.40
CA LYS A 99 -6.49 21.22 10.72
C LYS A 99 -6.07 21.12 9.26
N SER A 100 -4.99 20.39 8.98
CA SER A 100 -4.51 20.18 7.61
C SER A 100 -5.52 19.38 6.77
N VAL A 101 -6.22 18.42 7.37
CA VAL A 101 -7.27 17.66 6.67
C VAL A 101 -8.47 18.56 6.37
N VAL A 102 -8.89 19.44 7.29
CA VAL A 102 -9.96 20.42 7.07
C VAL A 102 -9.63 21.34 5.89
N GLU A 103 -8.40 21.87 5.83
CA GLU A 103 -7.94 22.72 4.75
C GLU A 103 -7.93 22.03 3.38
N LEU A 104 -7.64 20.72 3.35
CA LEU A 104 -7.55 19.93 2.11
C LEU A 104 -8.91 19.35 1.67
N ALA A 105 -9.79 19.06 2.61
CA ALA A 105 -11.07 18.41 2.32
C ALA A 105 -12.17 19.41 1.88
N ASP A 106 -11.98 20.69 2.13
CA ASP A 106 -12.98 21.76 1.92
C ASP A 106 -14.30 21.47 2.67
N GLU A 107 -14.17 20.95 3.90
CA GLU A 107 -15.27 20.53 4.75
C GLU A 107 -15.18 21.22 6.12
N THR A 108 -16.27 21.24 6.89
CA THR A 108 -16.26 21.84 8.22
C THR A 108 -15.43 21.02 9.23
N ASP A 109 -14.82 21.70 10.21
CA ASP A 109 -14.03 21.04 11.27
C ASP A 109 -14.84 19.94 11.99
N TYR A 110 -16.13 20.18 12.22
CA TYR A 110 -17.02 19.19 12.83
C TYR A 110 -17.19 17.93 11.98
N GLN A 111 -17.43 18.08 10.67
CA GLN A 111 -17.62 16.96 9.75
C GLN A 111 -16.33 16.14 9.61
N VAL A 112 -15.19 16.83 9.48
CA VAL A 112 -13.87 16.18 9.39
C VAL A 112 -13.56 15.39 10.67
N ARG A 113 -13.78 15.97 11.86
CA ARG A 113 -13.54 15.25 13.12
C ARG A 113 -14.43 14.02 13.26
N LYS A 114 -15.72 14.15 12.92
CA LYS A 114 -16.67 13.04 12.95
C LYS A 114 -16.23 11.91 12.01
N ALA A 115 -15.86 12.25 10.78
CA ALA A 115 -15.41 11.27 9.79
C ALA A 115 -14.07 10.61 10.18
N ILE A 116 -13.10 11.38 10.69
CA ILE A 116 -11.85 10.83 11.20
C ILE A 116 -12.11 9.87 12.36
N ALA A 117 -12.99 10.20 13.30
CA ALA A 117 -13.33 9.34 14.42
C ALA A 117 -13.93 8.01 13.94
N SER A 118 -14.88 8.05 12.99
CA SER A 118 -15.46 6.86 12.36
C SER A 118 -14.40 6.02 11.64
N LEU A 119 -13.53 6.63 10.86
CA LEU A 119 -12.45 5.92 10.15
C LEU A 119 -11.42 5.28 11.08
N VAL A 120 -11.16 5.88 12.24
CA VAL A 120 -10.30 5.29 13.30
C VAL A 120 -10.99 4.10 13.95
N GLU A 121 -12.29 4.20 14.25
CA GLU A 121 -13.10 3.10 14.80
C GLU A 121 -13.16 1.90 13.85
N LEU A 122 -13.21 2.17 12.53
CA LEU A 122 -13.15 1.15 11.48
C LEU A 122 -11.73 0.62 11.21
N GLU A 123 -10.74 1.04 11.98
CA GLU A 123 -9.32 0.67 11.82
C GLU A 123 -8.73 1.04 10.45
N LEU A 124 -9.35 1.97 9.72
CA LEU A 124 -8.85 2.46 8.44
C LEU A 124 -7.82 3.59 8.61
N LEU A 125 -7.85 4.28 9.74
CA LEU A 125 -6.86 5.29 10.11
C LEU A 125 -6.16 4.94 11.42
N ALA A 126 -4.86 5.19 11.44
CA ALA A 126 -4.04 5.15 12.64
C ALA A 126 -3.85 6.56 13.20
N LYS A 127 -3.99 6.68 14.53
CA LYS A 127 -3.73 7.89 15.30
C LYS A 127 -2.28 7.89 15.78
N ILE A 128 -1.54 8.97 15.54
CA ILE A 128 -0.15 9.15 15.96
C ILE A 128 -0.05 10.34 16.90
N GLY A 129 0.54 10.14 18.07
CA GLY A 129 0.69 11.17 19.11
C GLY A 129 -0.58 11.39 19.94
N ASN A 130 -0.50 12.31 20.91
CA ASN A 130 -1.55 12.62 21.83
C ASN A 130 -1.79 14.15 21.96
N GLY A 131 -3.00 14.53 22.34
CA GLY A 131 -3.37 15.93 22.57
C GLY A 131 -3.34 16.78 21.29
N PRO A 132 -2.93 18.06 21.36
CA PRO A 132 -2.99 18.99 20.24
C PRO A 132 -2.09 18.61 19.04
N SER A 133 -1.07 17.80 19.26
CA SER A 133 -0.12 17.35 18.23
C SER A 133 -0.55 16.04 17.54
N THR A 134 -1.76 15.57 17.81
CA THR A 134 -2.29 14.35 17.18
C THR A 134 -2.34 14.48 15.67
N LYS A 135 -1.84 13.46 14.98
CA LYS A 135 -1.86 13.30 13.53
C LYS A 135 -2.48 11.98 13.14
N TYR A 136 -2.94 11.92 11.92
CA TYR A 136 -3.61 10.74 11.37
C TYR A 136 -2.93 10.30 10.07
N THR A 137 -2.90 9.00 9.85
CA THR A 137 -2.43 8.37 8.61
C THR A 137 -3.30 7.15 8.32
N VAL A 138 -3.26 6.65 7.10
CA VAL A 138 -3.95 5.40 6.78
C VAL A 138 -3.34 4.26 7.62
N ALA A 139 -4.20 3.44 8.21
CA ALA A 139 -3.77 2.25 8.95
C ALA A 139 -3.26 1.22 7.94
N THR A 140 -1.96 1.19 7.75
CA THR A 140 -1.28 0.24 6.86
C THR A 140 -0.84 -0.97 7.66
N GLY A 141 -1.09 -2.16 7.16
CA GLY A 141 -0.47 -3.36 7.70
C GLY A 141 1.06 -3.25 7.65
N THR A 142 1.76 -3.99 8.50
CA THR A 142 3.24 -3.92 8.62
C THR A 142 3.96 -4.07 7.28
N SER A 143 3.41 -4.88 6.35
CA SER A 143 3.99 -5.07 5.01
C SER A 143 3.81 -3.86 4.09
N GLU A 144 2.71 -3.11 4.22
CA GLU A 144 2.48 -1.88 3.46
C GLU A 144 3.35 -0.73 3.97
N LEU A 145 3.58 -0.67 5.27
CA LEU A 145 4.51 0.27 5.88
C LEU A 145 5.94 0.03 5.36
N LEU A 146 6.39 -1.22 5.32
CA LEU A 146 7.69 -1.59 4.76
C LEU A 146 7.81 -1.21 3.29
N THR A 147 6.77 -1.44 2.48
CA THR A 147 6.75 -1.06 1.07
C THR A 147 6.81 0.47 0.90
N LYS A 148 6.06 1.23 1.72
CA LYS A 148 6.15 2.70 1.76
C LYS A 148 7.57 3.18 2.10
N LEU A 149 8.20 2.59 3.11
CA LEU A 149 9.57 2.93 3.52
C LEU A 149 10.58 2.62 2.41
N GLN A 150 10.46 1.49 1.73
CA GLN A 150 11.32 1.15 0.60
C GLN A 150 11.17 2.15 -0.55
N LEU A 151 9.94 2.51 -0.93
CA LEU A 151 9.71 3.52 -1.96
C LEU A 151 10.28 4.89 -1.61
N MET A 152 10.18 5.30 -0.35
CA MET A 152 10.82 6.53 0.12
C MET A 152 12.35 6.43 0.00
N LEU A 153 12.95 5.34 0.42
CA LEU A 153 14.40 5.11 0.29
C LEU A 153 14.85 5.10 -1.17
N ASP A 154 14.11 4.48 -2.07
CA ASP A 154 14.42 4.45 -3.51
C ASP A 154 14.30 5.84 -4.13
N SER A 155 13.31 6.64 -3.74
CA SER A 155 13.19 8.03 -4.19
C SER A 155 14.37 8.89 -3.72
N PHE A 156 14.81 8.74 -2.47
CA PHE A 156 16.02 9.41 -1.96
C PHE A 156 17.28 8.96 -2.68
N ARG A 157 17.46 7.68 -2.93
CA ARG A 157 18.60 7.16 -3.71
C ARG A 157 18.66 7.75 -5.11
N LYS A 158 17.49 7.86 -5.78
CA LYS A 158 17.42 8.46 -7.12
C LYS A 158 17.85 9.92 -7.10
N VAL A 159 17.35 10.74 -6.16
CA VAL A 159 17.73 12.14 -6.00
C VAL A 159 19.22 12.29 -5.69
N LEU A 160 19.83 11.38 -4.93
CA LEU A 160 21.26 11.40 -4.61
C LEU A 160 22.14 10.94 -5.77
N SER A 161 21.63 10.09 -6.68
CA SER A 161 22.37 9.59 -7.85
C SER A 161 22.35 10.56 -9.04
N GLU A 162 21.44 11.54 -9.03
CA GLU A 162 21.33 12.59 -10.06
C GLU A 162 22.17 13.85 -9.72
N ARG A 163 22.95 13.81 -8.62
CA ARG A 163 23.94 14.82 -8.24
C ARG A 163 25.36 14.33 -8.46
#